data_7606bd4b3a14b26b17a362b6961c8a2c
#
_entry.id   7606bd4b3a14b26b17a362b6961c8a2c
#
_cell.length_a   1.000
_cell.length_b   1.000
_cell.length_c   1.000
_cell.angle_alpha   90.00
_cell.angle_beta   90.00
_cell.angle_gamma   90.00
#
_symmetry.space_group_name_H-M   'P 1'
#
loop_
_entity.id
_entity.type
_entity.pdbx_description
1 polymer ?
#
loop_
_entity_poly.entity_id
_entity_poly.type
_entity_poly.pdbx_seq_one_letter_code
_entity_poly.pdbx_strand_id
1 'polypeptide(L)'
;MDYLKFKADKLFNGYRFLREDKVLITHQDGTVETIVPLADAGDDVQQIAGILSPGLFNCHCHLELSHLKNVIPPHTGLIEFLCSVVTKRDFSPDIIRQEIIKAEKEMYDNGIVAIGDIGNTADTAEVKSKSKIRWQNFVEVLSFTDDKAEENFNHYKKVAAHLDAALH
;
A
#
# COMPACT_ATOMS: atom_id res chain seq x y z
N MET A 1 -24.77 14.45 15.38
CA MET A 1 -23.71 13.64 14.70
C MET A 1 -22.52 13.67 15.64
N ASP A 2 -21.99 12.50 16.00
CA ASP A 2 -20.86 12.46 16.93
C ASP A 2 -19.56 12.56 16.12
N TYR A 3 -18.84 13.65 16.32
CA TYR A 3 -17.53 13.88 15.73
C TYR A 3 -16.44 13.32 16.64
N LEU A 4 -15.32 12.88 16.03
CA LEU A 4 -14.07 12.63 16.71
C LEU A 4 -13.19 13.87 16.58
N LYS A 5 -12.52 14.26 17.65
CA LYS A 5 -11.69 15.47 17.68
C LYS A 5 -10.32 15.13 18.23
N PHE A 6 -9.30 15.47 17.46
CA PHE A 6 -7.92 15.07 17.75
C PHE A 6 -6.98 16.27 17.75
N LYS A 7 -6.27 16.45 18.87
CA LYS A 7 -5.16 17.39 18.99
C LYS A 7 -3.86 16.60 19.19
N ALA A 8 -2.93 16.73 18.26
CA ALA A 8 -1.59 16.15 18.37
C ALA A 8 -0.56 17.20 18.79
N ASP A 9 0.63 16.77 19.20
CA ASP A 9 1.78 17.68 19.42
C ASP A 9 2.10 18.43 18.14
N LYS A 10 2.01 17.74 16.98
CA LYS A 10 2.13 18.33 15.64
C LYS A 10 1.09 17.75 14.71
N LEU A 11 0.43 18.60 13.93
CA LEU A 11 -0.53 18.21 12.91
C LEU A 11 0.03 18.54 11.53
N PHE A 12 0.21 17.50 10.70
CA PHE A 12 0.60 17.62 9.30
C PHE A 12 -0.60 17.38 8.41
N ASN A 13 -0.91 18.31 7.51
CA ASN A 13 -2.11 18.22 6.67
C ASN A 13 -1.88 17.57 5.28
N GLY A 14 -0.74 16.90 5.09
CA GLY A 14 -0.32 16.35 3.81
C GLY A 14 0.56 17.29 2.98
N TYR A 15 0.61 18.58 3.34
CA TYR A 15 1.40 19.59 2.64
C TYR A 15 2.38 20.33 3.56
N ARG A 16 1.92 20.69 4.79
CA ARG A 16 2.74 21.41 5.77
C ARG A 16 2.30 21.09 7.19
N PHE A 17 3.19 21.32 8.15
CA PHE A 17 2.80 21.37 9.56
C PHE A 17 1.93 22.58 9.83
N LEU A 18 0.87 22.36 10.56
CA LEU A 18 -0.04 23.42 11.02
C LEU A 18 0.46 23.99 12.35
N ARG A 19 -0.15 25.09 12.77
CA ARG A 19 0.12 25.69 14.11
C ARG A 19 -0.29 24.70 15.21
N GLU A 20 0.38 24.74 16.33
CA GLU A 20 0.17 23.80 17.46
C GLU A 20 -1.20 23.88 18.10
N ASP A 21 -1.94 24.96 17.85
CA ASP A 21 -3.29 25.18 18.37
C ASP A 21 -4.40 24.52 17.52
N LYS A 22 -4.08 23.67 16.57
CA LYS A 22 -5.07 23.07 15.65
C LYS A 22 -5.58 21.72 16.12
N VAL A 23 -6.89 21.54 15.92
CA VAL A 23 -7.64 20.30 16.18
C VAL A 23 -8.21 19.78 14.87
N LEU A 24 -7.95 18.51 14.56
CA LEU A 24 -8.60 17.79 13.49
C LEU A 24 -9.96 17.27 13.97
N ILE A 25 -11.01 17.54 13.21
CA ILE A 25 -12.36 17.02 13.45
C ILE A 25 -12.72 16.08 12.32
N THR A 26 -13.14 14.86 12.65
CA THR A 26 -13.57 13.84 11.70
C THR A 26 -14.94 13.28 12.06
N HIS A 27 -15.61 12.69 11.09
CA HIS A 27 -16.72 11.76 11.33
C HIS A 27 -16.22 10.45 11.95
N GLN A 28 -17.14 9.60 12.40
CA GLN A 28 -16.84 8.29 12.99
C GLN A 28 -16.16 7.33 11.99
N ASP A 29 -16.40 7.50 10.71
CA ASP A 29 -15.79 6.73 9.62
C ASP A 29 -14.38 7.23 9.22
N GLY A 30 -13.86 8.27 9.89
CA GLY A 30 -12.57 8.88 9.63
C GLY A 30 -12.58 9.96 8.53
N THR A 31 -13.73 10.26 7.91
CA THR A 31 -13.84 11.36 6.96
C THR A 31 -13.56 12.69 7.65
N VAL A 32 -12.63 13.45 7.09
CA VAL A 32 -12.25 14.77 7.64
C VAL A 32 -13.38 15.76 7.42
N GLU A 33 -13.88 16.32 8.50
CA GLU A 33 -14.85 17.42 8.46
C GLU A 33 -14.14 18.76 8.35
N THR A 34 -13.24 19.06 9.28
CA THR A 34 -12.55 20.35 9.30
C THR A 34 -11.32 20.33 10.22
N ILE A 35 -10.52 21.40 10.16
CA ILE A 35 -9.44 21.69 11.09
C ILE A 35 -9.65 23.09 11.66
N VAL A 36 -9.82 23.19 12.95
CA VAL A 36 -10.14 24.45 13.65
C VAL A 36 -9.09 24.79 14.71
N PRO A 37 -9.05 26.03 15.22
CA PRO A 37 -8.33 26.35 16.45
C PRO A 37 -8.90 25.58 17.65
N LEU A 38 -8.07 25.27 18.63
CA LEU A 38 -8.51 24.58 19.86
C LEU A 38 -9.66 25.31 20.58
N ALA A 39 -9.63 26.64 20.57
CA ALA A 39 -10.68 27.47 21.17
C ALA A 39 -12.06 27.27 20.54
N ASP A 40 -12.10 26.83 19.27
CA ASP A 40 -13.33 26.64 18.49
C ASP A 40 -13.77 25.17 18.41
N ALA A 41 -12.95 24.25 18.96
CA ALA A 41 -13.20 22.81 18.86
C ALA A 41 -14.27 22.31 19.83
N GLY A 42 -14.61 23.08 20.88
CA GLY A 42 -15.51 22.64 21.95
C GLY A 42 -14.89 21.56 22.83
N ASP A 43 -15.73 20.79 23.50
CA ASP A 43 -15.30 19.75 24.43
C ASP A 43 -14.90 18.43 23.76
N ASP A 44 -14.43 17.47 24.55
CA ASP A 44 -14.11 16.08 24.14
C ASP A 44 -12.95 15.96 23.11
N VAL A 45 -11.97 16.85 23.19
CA VAL A 45 -10.77 16.79 22.35
C VAL A 45 -9.78 15.76 22.89
N GLN A 46 -9.53 14.72 22.11
CA GLN A 46 -8.54 13.68 22.44
C GLN A 46 -7.10 14.20 22.18
N GLN A 47 -6.22 14.02 23.15
CA GLN A 47 -4.81 14.37 23.03
C GLN A 47 -4.03 13.18 22.47
N ILE A 48 -3.23 13.42 21.42
CA ILE A 48 -2.37 12.41 20.78
C ILE A 48 -0.92 12.86 20.90
N ALA A 49 -0.08 12.04 21.48
CA ALA A 49 1.36 12.30 21.49
C ALA A 49 1.98 12.08 20.10
N GLY A 50 2.89 12.95 19.71
CA GLY A 50 3.62 12.84 18.46
C GLY A 50 2.98 13.60 17.29
N ILE A 51 3.11 13.03 16.09
CA ILE A 51 2.66 13.66 14.85
C ILE A 51 1.40 12.95 14.35
N LEU A 52 0.33 13.71 14.14
CA LEU A 52 -0.85 13.24 13.40
C LEU A 52 -0.73 13.70 11.94
N SER A 53 -0.85 12.76 11.03
CA SER A 53 -0.76 13.01 9.58
C SER A 53 -1.78 12.17 8.81
N PRO A 54 -2.10 12.52 7.55
CA PRO A 54 -2.74 11.58 6.64
C PRO A 54 -1.91 10.31 6.51
N GLY A 55 -2.58 9.21 6.15
CA GLY A 55 -1.89 7.96 5.84
C GLY A 55 -0.92 8.09 4.66
N LEU A 56 0.07 7.22 4.62
CA LEU A 56 1.15 7.26 3.63
C LEU A 56 0.75 6.52 2.35
N PHE A 57 1.28 6.98 1.21
CA PHE A 57 1.11 6.33 -0.10
C PHE A 57 2.43 5.68 -0.52
N ASN A 58 2.38 4.39 -0.85
CA ASN A 58 3.47 3.70 -1.50
C ASN A 58 3.20 3.62 -3.01
N CYS A 59 3.88 4.42 -3.80
CA CYS A 59 3.64 4.51 -5.24
C CYS A 59 4.36 3.45 -6.07
N HIS A 60 5.15 2.56 -5.46
CA HIS A 60 5.88 1.51 -6.15
C HIS A 60 6.07 0.31 -5.23
N CYS A 61 5.39 -0.78 -5.53
CA CYS A 61 5.43 -2.03 -4.77
C CYS A 61 5.41 -3.23 -5.74
N HIS A 62 5.99 -4.34 -5.32
CA HIS A 62 5.88 -5.65 -5.94
C HIS A 62 5.49 -6.65 -4.85
N LEU A 63 4.22 -6.60 -4.42
CA LEU A 63 3.73 -7.42 -3.31
C LEU A 63 3.90 -8.93 -3.57
N GLU A 64 3.73 -9.36 -4.82
CA GLU A 64 3.92 -10.76 -5.21
C GLU A 64 5.33 -11.29 -4.97
N LEU A 65 6.34 -10.39 -4.86
CA LEU A 65 7.74 -10.73 -4.63
C LEU A 65 8.16 -10.66 -3.16
N SER A 66 7.24 -10.51 -2.23
CA SER A 66 7.55 -10.35 -0.80
C SER A 66 8.35 -11.50 -0.21
N HIS A 67 8.21 -12.71 -0.74
CA HIS A 67 8.96 -13.90 -0.35
C HIS A 67 10.47 -13.80 -0.69
N LEU A 68 10.88 -12.86 -1.52
CA LEU A 68 12.28 -12.59 -1.84
C LEU A 68 12.98 -11.67 -0.84
N LYS A 69 12.26 -11.14 0.15
CA LYS A 69 12.84 -10.34 1.24
C LYS A 69 13.92 -11.16 1.97
N ASN A 70 15.13 -10.63 2.03
CA ASN A 70 16.34 -11.28 2.58
C ASN A 70 16.88 -12.50 1.77
N VAL A 71 16.26 -12.87 0.65
CA VAL A 71 16.79 -13.91 -0.26
C VAL A 71 17.76 -13.30 -1.27
N ILE A 72 17.46 -12.08 -1.71
CA ILE A 72 18.33 -11.32 -2.62
C ILE A 72 19.16 -10.35 -1.79
N PRO A 73 20.50 -10.42 -1.85
CA PRO A 73 21.37 -9.49 -1.13
C PRO A 73 21.19 -8.06 -1.64
N PRO A 74 21.28 -7.04 -0.76
CA PRO A 74 21.28 -5.65 -1.17
C PRO A 74 22.60 -5.28 -1.90
N HIS A 75 22.56 -4.20 -2.67
CA HIS A 75 23.74 -3.58 -3.31
C HIS A 75 24.44 -4.42 -4.38
N THR A 76 23.75 -5.36 -5.01
CA THR A 76 24.31 -6.22 -6.08
C THR A 76 24.35 -5.54 -7.44
N GLY A 77 23.70 -4.37 -7.60
CA GLY A 77 23.51 -3.71 -8.89
C GLY A 77 22.31 -4.25 -9.68
N LEU A 78 21.85 -3.47 -10.66
CA LEU A 78 20.59 -3.73 -11.36
C LEU A 78 20.55 -5.09 -12.08
N ILE A 79 21.59 -5.42 -12.83
CA ILE A 79 21.60 -6.65 -13.64
C ILE A 79 21.55 -7.90 -12.76
N GLU A 80 22.40 -7.95 -11.72
CA GLU A 80 22.44 -9.09 -10.81
C GLU A 80 21.16 -9.19 -9.99
N PHE A 81 20.57 -8.06 -9.59
CA PHE A 81 19.28 -8.02 -8.94
C PHE A 81 18.18 -8.63 -9.84
N LEU A 82 18.04 -8.17 -11.08
CA LEU A 82 17.02 -8.69 -12.01
C LEU A 82 17.21 -10.18 -12.29
N CYS A 83 18.44 -10.64 -12.54
CA CYS A 83 18.75 -12.05 -12.70
C CYS A 83 18.36 -12.86 -11.45
N SER A 84 18.62 -12.32 -10.26
CA SER A 84 18.25 -12.96 -9.00
C SER A 84 16.75 -13.06 -8.81
N VAL A 85 15.99 -12.02 -9.16
CA VAL A 85 14.50 -12.05 -9.11
C VAL A 85 13.97 -13.17 -10.00
N VAL A 86 14.42 -13.24 -11.26
CA VAL A 86 13.95 -14.24 -12.22
C VAL A 86 14.31 -15.67 -11.81
N THR A 87 15.52 -15.89 -11.28
CA THR A 87 16.04 -17.23 -10.99
C THR A 87 15.70 -17.76 -9.60
N LYS A 88 15.36 -16.88 -8.65
CA LYS A 88 15.11 -17.27 -7.24
C LYS A 88 13.65 -17.12 -6.79
N ARG A 89 12.74 -16.78 -7.70
CA ARG A 89 11.33 -16.57 -7.34
C ARG A 89 10.49 -17.84 -7.15
N ASP A 90 11.07 -19.01 -7.44
CA ASP A 90 10.36 -20.29 -7.37
C ASP A 90 10.32 -20.80 -5.92
N PHE A 91 9.18 -20.55 -5.26
CA PHE A 91 8.86 -21.01 -3.91
C PHE A 91 7.52 -21.73 -3.91
N SER A 92 7.25 -22.50 -2.85
CA SER A 92 5.91 -23.10 -2.72
C SER A 92 4.83 -22.02 -2.61
N PRO A 93 3.63 -22.24 -3.17
CA PRO A 93 2.52 -21.29 -3.09
C PRO A 93 2.18 -20.86 -1.66
N ASP A 94 2.35 -21.75 -0.68
CA ASP A 94 2.09 -21.47 0.72
C ASP A 94 3.08 -20.43 1.28
N ILE A 95 4.37 -20.55 0.93
CA ILE A 95 5.39 -19.58 1.35
C ILE A 95 5.10 -18.22 0.71
N ILE A 96 4.85 -18.19 -0.59
CA ILE A 96 4.52 -16.95 -1.33
C ILE A 96 3.32 -16.28 -0.65
N ARG A 97 2.24 -17.02 -0.41
CA ARG A 97 1.03 -16.48 0.22
C ARG A 97 1.27 -15.96 1.64
N GLN A 98 2.03 -16.67 2.46
CA GLN A 98 2.35 -16.24 3.82
C GLN A 98 3.16 -14.94 3.84
N GLU A 99 4.16 -14.80 2.97
CA GLU A 99 4.97 -13.58 2.92
C GLU A 99 4.19 -12.39 2.32
N ILE A 100 3.25 -12.61 1.39
CA ILE A 100 2.30 -11.61 0.91
C ILE A 100 1.45 -11.07 2.06
N ILE A 101 0.84 -11.95 2.86
CA ILE A 101 0.00 -11.57 4.02
C ILE A 101 0.81 -10.76 5.04
N LYS A 102 2.03 -11.22 5.33
CA LYS A 102 2.92 -10.56 6.28
C LYS A 102 3.36 -9.17 5.80
N ALA A 103 3.71 -9.05 4.53
CA ALA A 103 4.12 -7.77 3.94
C ALA A 103 2.97 -6.77 3.89
N GLU A 104 1.76 -7.19 3.52
CA GLU A 104 0.57 -6.36 3.54
C GLU A 104 0.30 -5.82 4.95
N LYS A 105 0.30 -6.71 5.95
CA LYS A 105 0.13 -6.32 7.35
C LYS A 105 1.21 -5.35 7.83
N GLU A 106 2.47 -5.60 7.50
CA GLU A 106 3.61 -4.72 7.86
C GLU A 106 3.41 -3.31 7.25
N MET A 107 2.97 -3.22 6.00
CA MET A 107 2.68 -1.93 5.36
C MET A 107 1.51 -1.20 6.03
N TYR A 108 0.42 -1.90 6.33
CA TYR A 108 -0.72 -1.33 7.03
C TYR A 108 -0.35 -0.82 8.44
N ASP A 109 0.37 -1.64 9.21
CA ASP A 109 0.82 -1.28 10.56
C ASP A 109 1.77 -0.07 10.57
N ASN A 110 2.48 0.17 9.47
CA ASN A 110 3.33 1.35 9.26
C ASN A 110 2.58 2.56 8.67
N GLY A 111 1.25 2.52 8.62
CA GLY A 111 0.41 3.65 8.23
C GLY A 111 0.28 3.87 6.72
N ILE A 112 0.59 2.87 5.90
CA ILE A 112 0.34 2.95 4.46
C ILE A 112 -1.15 2.68 4.20
N VAL A 113 -1.82 3.58 3.49
CA VAL A 113 -3.26 3.53 3.22
C VAL A 113 -3.59 3.32 1.74
N ALA A 114 -2.63 3.55 0.84
CA ALA A 114 -2.79 3.30 -0.59
C ALA A 114 -1.47 2.86 -1.22
N ILE A 115 -1.56 1.94 -2.18
CA ILE A 115 -0.41 1.35 -2.85
C ILE A 115 -0.64 1.26 -4.35
N GLY A 116 0.37 1.69 -5.13
CA GLY A 116 0.54 1.33 -6.53
C GLY A 116 1.39 0.05 -6.60
N ASP A 117 0.76 -1.08 -6.89
CA ASP A 117 1.40 -2.39 -6.91
C ASP A 117 1.60 -2.88 -8.35
N ILE A 118 2.84 -3.20 -8.67
CA ILE A 118 3.25 -3.71 -9.98
C ILE A 118 3.43 -5.22 -9.84
N GLY A 119 2.78 -5.99 -10.70
CA GLY A 119 2.88 -7.44 -10.65
C GLY A 119 2.54 -8.10 -11.99
N ASN A 120 2.84 -9.36 -12.10
CA ASN A 120 2.55 -10.18 -13.28
C ASN A 120 1.88 -11.53 -12.94
N THR A 121 1.47 -11.71 -11.67
CA THR A 121 0.66 -12.83 -11.22
C THR A 121 -0.60 -12.36 -10.51
N ALA A 122 -1.55 -13.26 -10.27
CA ALA A 122 -2.76 -12.98 -9.51
C ALA A 122 -2.68 -13.43 -8.03
N ASP A 123 -1.50 -13.83 -7.55
CA ASP A 123 -1.30 -14.42 -6.22
C ASP A 123 -1.69 -13.46 -5.08
N THR A 124 -1.67 -12.16 -5.35
CA THR A 124 -2.01 -11.11 -4.38
C THR A 124 -3.51 -10.81 -4.29
N ALA A 125 -4.34 -11.33 -5.23
CA ALA A 125 -5.75 -10.97 -5.37
C ALA A 125 -6.56 -11.20 -4.08
N GLU A 126 -6.44 -12.38 -3.47
CA GLU A 126 -7.16 -12.73 -2.24
C GLU A 126 -6.79 -11.83 -1.06
N VAL A 127 -5.52 -11.49 -0.91
CA VAL A 127 -5.06 -10.63 0.19
C VAL A 127 -5.56 -9.20 -0.03
N LYS A 128 -5.45 -8.69 -1.24
CA LYS A 128 -5.92 -7.34 -1.60
C LYS A 128 -7.42 -7.17 -1.40
N SER A 129 -8.24 -8.18 -1.72
CA SER A 129 -9.70 -8.13 -1.55
C SER A 129 -10.15 -8.01 -0.09
N LYS A 130 -9.30 -8.41 0.85
CA LYS A 130 -9.56 -8.36 2.31
C LYS A 130 -8.83 -7.23 3.02
N SER A 131 -7.96 -6.53 2.29
CA SER A 131 -7.10 -5.48 2.83
C SER A 131 -7.88 -4.20 3.12
N LYS A 132 -7.43 -3.47 4.13
CA LYS A 132 -7.86 -2.08 4.40
C LYS A 132 -7.07 -1.05 3.61
N ILE A 133 -5.98 -1.46 2.96
CA ILE A 133 -5.18 -0.62 2.06
C ILE A 133 -5.92 -0.50 0.72
N ARG A 134 -5.93 0.67 0.12
CA ARG A 134 -6.41 0.87 -1.24
C ARG A 134 -5.33 0.45 -2.24
N TRP A 135 -5.68 -0.42 -3.18
CA TRP A 135 -4.77 -0.94 -4.17
C TRP A 135 -5.06 -0.39 -5.56
N GLN A 136 -4.02 0.08 -6.24
CA GLN A 136 -4.02 0.31 -7.67
C GLN A 136 -3.07 -0.71 -8.30
N ASN A 137 -3.62 -1.63 -9.10
CA ASN A 137 -2.81 -2.64 -9.77
C ASN A 137 -2.26 -2.11 -11.09
N PHE A 138 -0.99 -2.40 -11.33
CA PHE A 138 -0.30 -2.21 -12.61
C PHE A 138 0.22 -3.56 -13.06
N VAL A 139 -0.40 -4.15 -14.08
CA VAL A 139 0.03 -5.45 -14.59
C VAL A 139 1.17 -5.24 -15.58
N GLU A 140 2.36 -5.75 -15.20
CA GLU A 140 3.56 -5.67 -16.00
C GLU A 140 3.55 -6.78 -17.07
N VAL A 141 3.63 -6.38 -18.34
CA VAL A 141 3.69 -7.30 -19.47
C VAL A 141 5.14 -7.52 -19.89
N LEU A 142 5.63 -8.75 -19.75
CA LEU A 142 6.97 -9.14 -20.11
C LEU A 142 6.97 -10.05 -21.33
N SER A 143 7.76 -9.71 -22.36
CA SER A 143 8.06 -10.57 -23.48
C SER A 143 9.47 -10.26 -23.99
N PHE A 144 10.30 -11.30 -24.13
CA PHE A 144 11.67 -11.16 -24.62
C PHE A 144 11.79 -11.40 -26.13
N THR A 145 10.75 -11.97 -26.75
CA THR A 145 10.74 -12.33 -28.17
C THR A 145 9.40 -11.97 -28.79
N ASP A 146 9.41 -11.55 -30.06
CA ASP A 146 8.22 -11.09 -30.78
C ASP A 146 7.19 -12.21 -31.01
N ASP A 147 7.67 -13.45 -31.21
CA ASP A 147 6.83 -14.62 -31.50
C ASP A 147 5.85 -14.95 -30.33
N LYS A 148 6.18 -14.55 -29.10
CA LYS A 148 5.34 -14.75 -27.91
C LYS A 148 4.60 -13.51 -27.46
N ALA A 149 4.74 -12.39 -28.11
CA ALA A 149 4.21 -11.12 -27.65
C ALA A 149 2.68 -11.15 -27.49
N GLU A 150 1.96 -11.70 -28.47
CA GLU A 150 0.49 -11.78 -28.43
C GLU A 150 -0.01 -12.79 -27.37
N GLU A 151 0.64 -13.94 -27.25
CA GLU A 151 0.32 -14.94 -26.21
C GLU A 151 0.50 -14.35 -24.83
N ASN A 152 1.64 -13.72 -24.57
CA ASN A 152 1.94 -13.07 -23.29
C ASN A 152 0.97 -11.94 -22.99
N PHE A 153 0.67 -11.09 -23.96
CA PHE A 153 -0.31 -10.01 -23.78
C PHE A 153 -1.69 -10.55 -23.37
N ASN A 154 -2.16 -11.61 -24.05
CA ASN A 154 -3.44 -12.25 -23.72
C ASN A 154 -3.42 -12.94 -22.35
N HIS A 155 -2.28 -13.49 -21.92
CA HIS A 155 -2.11 -14.01 -20.56
C HIS A 155 -2.24 -12.89 -19.53
N TYR A 156 -1.50 -11.79 -19.66
CA TYR A 156 -1.52 -10.70 -18.69
C TYR A 156 -2.85 -9.94 -18.65
N LYS A 157 -3.61 -9.90 -19.76
CA LYS A 157 -5.00 -9.42 -19.74
C LYS A 157 -5.88 -10.22 -18.79
N LYS A 158 -5.70 -11.56 -18.70
CA LYS A 158 -6.45 -12.39 -17.77
C LYS A 158 -6.04 -12.13 -16.32
N VAL A 159 -4.73 -11.91 -16.08
CA VAL A 159 -4.23 -11.51 -14.76
C VAL A 159 -4.86 -10.18 -14.33
N ALA A 160 -4.87 -9.18 -15.22
CA ALA A 160 -5.49 -7.88 -14.94
C ALA A 160 -6.97 -8.02 -14.60
N ALA A 161 -7.73 -8.75 -15.40
CA ALA A 161 -9.17 -8.99 -15.15
C ALA A 161 -9.41 -9.68 -13.80
N HIS A 162 -8.54 -10.62 -13.40
CA HIS A 162 -8.67 -11.29 -12.11
C HIS A 162 -8.39 -10.35 -10.94
N LEU A 163 -7.34 -9.53 -11.04
CA LEU A 163 -7.00 -8.54 -10.01
C LEU A 163 -8.08 -7.46 -9.87
N ASP A 164 -8.65 -6.99 -10.99
CA ASP A 164 -9.72 -6.00 -10.97
C ASP A 164 -10.99 -6.57 -10.33
N ALA A 165 -11.37 -7.83 -10.67
CA ALA A 165 -12.51 -8.49 -10.07
C ALA A 165 -12.38 -8.72 -8.56
N ALA A 166 -11.17 -8.80 -8.03
CA ALA A 166 -10.91 -8.95 -6.60
C ALA A 166 -11.06 -7.65 -5.80
N LEU A 167 -11.04 -6.48 -6.46
CA LEU A 167 -11.12 -5.17 -5.81
C LEU A 167 -12.53 -4.54 -5.89
N HIS A 168 -13.44 -5.14 -6.63
CA HIS A 168 -14.82 -4.70 -6.84
C HIS A 168 -15.83 -5.77 -6.40
#